data_37502a59635e0694830a0edf1c5af967
#
_entry.id   37502a59635e0694830a0edf1c5af967
#
_cell.length_a   1.000
_cell.length_b   1.000
_cell.length_c   1.000
_cell.angle_alpha   90.00
_cell.angle_beta   90.00
_cell.angle_gamma   90.00
#
_symmetry.space_group_name_H-M   'P 1'
#
loop_
_entity.id
_entity.type
_entity.pdbx_description
1 polymer ?
#
loop_
_entity_poly.entity_id
_entity_poly.type
_entity_poly.pdbx_seq_one_letter_code
_entity_poly.pdbx_strand_id
1 'polypeptide(L)'
;PILGPEPLSTDFNTNYLQKVLAGRNAPIKNLLLDQSLVAGLGNIYVCELLYRAKVQPQRQGKSISPKEAKLIVKHGKAVLQEALQVGGTSISDYRRIDDKSGEFQNFLQAYQKPTCPKGHKMHNIRLGGRSSFYCPLCQK
;
A
#
# COMPACT_ATOMS: atom_id res chain seq x y z
N PRO A 1 -22.66 6.76 -2.55
CA PRO A 1 -21.67 5.93 -1.88
C PRO A 1 -20.74 6.76 -1.03
N ILE A 2 -20.38 6.22 0.10
CA ILE A 2 -19.50 6.88 1.05
C ILE A 2 -18.06 6.51 0.70
N LEU A 3 -17.22 7.55 0.59
CA LEU A 3 -15.79 7.36 0.43
C LEU A 3 -15.09 7.68 1.73
N GLY A 4 -14.03 6.94 2.04
CA GLY A 4 -13.17 7.25 3.16
C GLY A 4 -12.30 8.46 2.88
N PRO A 5 -11.47 8.87 3.85
CA PRO A 5 -10.57 9.99 3.64
C PRO A 5 -9.52 9.68 2.59
N GLU A 6 -9.08 10.71 1.89
CA GLU A 6 -7.95 10.57 0.97
C GLU A 6 -6.66 10.44 1.76
N PRO A 7 -5.71 9.63 1.26
CA PRO A 7 -4.48 9.36 2.02
C PRO A 7 -3.65 10.59 2.35
N LEU A 8 -3.67 11.62 1.49
CA LEU A 8 -2.89 12.83 1.74
C LEU A 8 -3.59 13.84 2.62
N SER A 9 -4.86 13.60 2.97
CA SER A 9 -5.59 14.49 3.88
C SER A 9 -5.18 14.25 5.33
N THR A 10 -5.43 15.25 6.18
CA THR A 10 -5.17 15.10 7.62
C THR A 10 -6.12 14.12 8.28
N ASP A 11 -7.25 13.82 7.63
CA ASP A 11 -8.22 12.86 8.16
C ASP A 11 -7.70 11.43 8.11
N PHE A 12 -6.76 11.12 7.20
CA PHE A 12 -6.10 9.83 7.19
C PHE A 12 -4.92 9.90 8.12
N ASN A 13 -5.13 9.45 9.35
CA ASN A 13 -4.12 9.50 10.40
C ASN A 13 -4.14 8.20 11.19
N THR A 14 -3.19 8.07 12.11
CA THR A 14 -3.02 6.83 12.87
C THR A 14 -4.26 6.50 13.70
N ASN A 15 -4.86 7.48 14.34
CA ASN A 15 -6.07 7.25 15.15
C ASN A 15 -7.22 6.74 14.29
N TYR A 16 -7.41 7.34 13.11
CA TYR A 16 -8.44 6.89 12.19
C TYR A 16 -8.20 5.44 11.77
N LEU A 17 -6.96 5.13 11.36
CA LEU A 17 -6.64 3.79 10.89
C LEU A 17 -6.84 2.75 12.00
N GLN A 18 -6.42 3.04 13.22
CA GLN A 18 -6.61 2.14 14.33
C GLN A 18 -8.09 1.84 14.58
N LYS A 19 -8.94 2.85 14.49
CA LYS A 19 -10.38 2.66 14.64
C LYS A 19 -10.94 1.76 13.55
N VAL A 20 -10.53 2.01 12.30
CA VAL A 20 -11.02 1.25 11.16
C VAL A 20 -10.60 -0.22 11.24
N LEU A 21 -9.38 -0.47 11.69
CA LEU A 21 -8.85 -1.83 11.73
C LEU A 21 -9.30 -2.66 12.92
N ALA A 22 -9.84 -2.01 13.95
CA ALA A 22 -10.22 -2.70 15.19
C ALA A 22 -11.27 -3.78 14.91
N GLY A 23 -10.96 -5.00 15.33
CA GLY A 23 -11.88 -6.14 15.19
C GLY A 23 -12.03 -6.68 13.77
N ARG A 24 -11.29 -6.14 12.79
CA ARG A 24 -11.44 -6.60 11.41
C ARG A 24 -10.61 -7.85 11.14
N ASN A 25 -11.26 -8.86 10.58
CA ASN A 25 -10.60 -10.12 10.22
C ASN A 25 -10.02 -10.11 8.81
N ALA A 26 -10.48 -9.21 7.95
CA ALA A 26 -10.02 -9.14 6.57
C ALA A 26 -8.53 -8.80 6.51
N PRO A 27 -7.83 -9.22 5.43
CA PRO A 27 -6.42 -8.85 5.24
C PRO A 27 -6.24 -7.34 5.20
N ILE A 28 -5.15 -6.86 5.80
CA ILE A 28 -4.85 -5.42 5.82
C ILE A 28 -4.85 -4.83 4.40
N LYS A 29 -4.32 -5.58 3.44
CA LYS A 29 -4.29 -5.11 2.06
C LYS A 29 -5.69 -4.82 1.53
N ASN A 30 -6.63 -5.76 1.76
CA ASN A 30 -8.00 -5.60 1.30
C ASN A 30 -8.69 -4.40 1.96
N LEU A 31 -8.40 -4.18 3.23
CA LEU A 31 -8.97 -3.04 3.95
C LEU A 31 -8.45 -1.72 3.39
N LEU A 32 -7.16 -1.65 3.07
CA LEU A 32 -6.59 -0.43 2.48
C LEU A 32 -7.09 -0.18 1.06
N LEU A 33 -7.49 -1.23 0.34
CA LEU A 33 -8.05 -1.10 -1.00
C LEU A 33 -9.52 -0.75 -1.00
N ASP A 34 -10.19 -0.87 0.15
CA ASP A 34 -11.61 -0.56 0.27
C ASP A 34 -11.80 0.96 0.25
N GLN A 35 -12.38 1.48 -0.83
CA GLN A 35 -12.53 2.91 -1.03
C GLN A 35 -13.42 3.58 0.02
N SER A 36 -14.29 2.82 0.67
CA SER A 36 -15.10 3.35 1.75
C SER A 36 -14.30 3.58 3.04
N LEU A 37 -13.14 2.94 3.16
CA LEU A 37 -12.26 3.10 4.31
C LEU A 37 -11.14 4.10 4.04
N VAL A 38 -10.50 3.97 2.86
CA VAL A 38 -9.44 4.90 2.43
C VAL A 38 -9.64 5.13 0.94
N ALA A 39 -9.92 6.34 0.54
CA ALA A 39 -10.19 6.66 -0.87
C ALA A 39 -8.88 6.86 -1.63
N GLY A 40 -8.77 6.27 -2.81
CA GLY A 40 -7.69 6.60 -3.74
C GLY A 40 -6.42 5.77 -3.65
N LEU A 41 -6.38 4.73 -2.83
CA LEU A 41 -5.25 3.80 -2.83
C LEU A 41 -5.50 2.67 -3.83
N GLY A 42 -4.59 2.49 -4.76
CA GLY A 42 -4.65 1.38 -5.72
C GLY A 42 -3.73 0.24 -5.32
N ASN A 43 -3.84 -0.86 -6.07
CA ASN A 43 -3.09 -2.08 -5.79
C ASN A 43 -1.58 -1.85 -5.74
N ILE A 44 -1.05 -1.08 -6.68
CA ILE A 44 0.38 -0.79 -6.75
C ILE A 44 0.84 -0.06 -5.49
N TYR A 45 0.10 0.98 -5.11
CA TYR A 45 0.48 1.81 -3.96
C TYR A 45 0.38 1.03 -2.65
N VAL A 46 -0.64 0.17 -2.51
CA VAL A 46 -0.79 -0.62 -1.29
C VAL A 46 0.34 -1.64 -1.15
N CYS A 47 0.74 -2.29 -2.25
CA CYS A 47 1.89 -3.19 -2.21
C CYS A 47 3.15 -2.44 -1.76
N GLU A 48 3.38 -1.24 -2.30
CA GLU A 48 4.58 -0.46 -1.97
C GLU A 48 4.56 0.02 -0.52
N LEU A 49 3.44 0.56 -0.06
CA LEU A 49 3.40 1.06 1.30
C LEU A 49 3.54 -0.05 2.34
N LEU A 50 2.96 -1.21 2.08
CA LEU A 50 3.07 -2.34 3.01
C LEU A 50 4.50 -2.89 3.07
N TYR A 51 5.19 -2.91 1.93
CA TYR A 51 6.61 -3.28 1.94
C TYR A 51 7.41 -2.31 2.81
N ARG A 52 7.21 -1.01 2.62
CA ARG A 52 7.93 0.02 3.39
C ARG A 52 7.57 -0.01 4.86
N ALA A 53 6.32 -0.31 5.19
CA ALA A 53 5.87 -0.42 6.58
C ALA A 53 6.27 -1.74 7.22
N LYS A 54 6.82 -2.67 6.43
CA LYS A 54 7.28 -3.99 6.86
C LYS A 54 6.15 -4.88 7.39
N VAL A 55 4.98 -4.76 6.77
CA VAL A 55 3.78 -5.51 7.14
C VAL A 55 3.38 -6.41 5.98
N GLN A 56 3.15 -7.69 6.25
CA GLN A 56 2.68 -8.62 5.22
C GLN A 56 1.22 -8.31 4.86
N PRO A 57 0.86 -8.40 3.57
CA PRO A 57 -0.45 -7.96 3.11
C PRO A 57 -1.61 -8.83 3.59
N GLN A 58 -1.36 -10.09 3.91
CA GLN A 58 -2.41 -11.02 4.33
C GLN A 58 -2.74 -10.92 5.83
N ARG A 59 -2.01 -10.13 6.60
CA ARG A 59 -2.29 -10.00 8.02
C ARG A 59 -3.67 -9.39 8.25
N GLN A 60 -4.37 -9.89 9.26
CA GLN A 60 -5.69 -9.36 9.60
C GLN A 60 -5.58 -7.94 10.14
N GLY A 61 -6.55 -7.10 9.80
CA GLY A 61 -6.56 -5.71 10.27
C GLY A 61 -6.43 -5.61 11.78
N LYS A 62 -7.13 -6.47 12.51
CA LYS A 62 -7.10 -6.45 13.98
C LYS A 62 -5.73 -6.78 14.57
N SER A 63 -4.83 -7.38 13.77
CA SER A 63 -3.49 -7.76 14.24
C SER A 63 -2.48 -6.63 14.09
N ILE A 64 -2.84 -5.55 13.45
CA ILE A 64 -1.93 -4.42 13.20
C ILE A 64 -1.73 -3.64 14.49
N SER A 65 -0.47 -3.54 14.93
CA SER A 65 -0.14 -2.81 16.16
C SER A 65 -0.26 -1.29 15.94
N PRO A 66 -0.33 -0.49 17.01
CA PRO A 66 -0.31 0.97 16.86
C PRO A 66 0.93 1.48 16.13
N LYS A 67 2.09 0.87 16.39
CA LYS A 67 3.33 1.23 15.70
C LYS A 67 3.23 0.93 14.21
N GLU A 68 2.69 -0.23 13.86
CA GLU A 68 2.50 -0.61 12.45
C GLU A 68 1.49 0.29 11.76
N ALA A 69 0.40 0.65 12.44
CA ALA A 69 -0.58 1.58 11.89
C ALA A 69 0.06 2.94 11.58
N LYS A 70 0.90 3.42 12.47
CA LYS A 70 1.63 4.67 12.25
C LYS A 70 2.52 4.59 11.01
N LEU A 71 3.21 3.47 10.84
CA LEU A 71 4.08 3.26 9.67
C LEU A 71 3.26 3.17 8.38
N ILE A 72 2.12 2.51 8.43
CA ILE A 72 1.24 2.41 7.27
C ILE A 72 0.77 3.79 6.82
N VAL A 73 0.34 4.62 7.75
CA VAL A 73 -0.08 6.00 7.44
C VAL A 73 1.08 6.80 6.85
N LYS A 74 2.23 6.73 7.51
CA LYS A 74 3.42 7.47 7.07
C LYS A 74 3.83 7.09 5.65
N HIS A 75 3.94 5.80 5.40
CA HIS A 75 4.42 5.32 4.10
C HIS A 75 3.35 5.41 3.01
N GLY A 76 2.08 5.33 3.39
CA GLY A 76 0.99 5.58 2.45
C GLY A 76 1.04 6.99 1.89
N LYS A 77 1.24 7.96 2.77
CA LYS A 77 1.38 9.36 2.34
C LYS A 77 2.65 9.55 1.51
N ALA A 78 3.77 8.95 1.92
CA ALA A 78 5.04 9.09 1.23
C ALA A 78 4.98 8.51 -0.19
N VAL A 79 4.41 7.32 -0.34
CA VAL A 79 4.30 6.67 -1.65
C VAL A 79 3.50 7.53 -2.62
N LEU A 80 2.38 8.09 -2.15
CA LEU A 80 1.55 8.94 -3.01
C LEU A 80 2.25 10.24 -3.36
N GLN A 81 2.96 10.85 -2.43
CA GLN A 81 3.70 12.07 -2.71
C GLN A 81 4.80 11.82 -3.73
N GLU A 82 5.51 10.70 -3.61
CA GLU A 82 6.53 10.34 -4.60
C GLU A 82 5.91 10.08 -5.97
N ALA A 83 4.74 9.44 -6.01
CA ALA A 83 4.04 9.21 -7.27
C ALA A 83 3.64 10.52 -7.95
N LEU A 84 3.21 11.51 -7.17
CA LEU A 84 2.89 12.82 -7.71
C LEU A 84 4.12 13.51 -8.33
N GLN A 85 5.29 13.32 -7.74
CA GLN A 85 6.53 13.91 -8.26
C GLN A 85 6.91 13.35 -9.62
N VAL A 86 6.55 12.10 -9.90
CA VAL A 86 6.80 11.51 -11.22
C VAL A 86 5.57 11.59 -12.13
N GLY A 87 4.57 12.38 -11.75
CA GLY A 87 3.44 12.73 -12.60
C GLY A 87 2.23 11.84 -12.52
N GLY A 88 2.21 10.86 -11.61
CA GLY A 88 1.08 9.96 -11.48
C GLY A 88 0.35 10.11 -10.16
N THR A 89 -0.98 9.95 -10.20
CA THR A 89 -1.80 9.98 -8.99
C THR A 89 -2.72 8.77 -8.88
N SER A 90 -2.75 7.93 -9.93
CA SER A 90 -3.65 6.79 -9.98
C SER A 90 -3.05 5.70 -10.87
N ILE A 91 -3.69 4.55 -10.89
CA ILE A 91 -3.27 3.46 -11.76
C ILE A 91 -3.38 3.85 -13.24
N SER A 92 -4.38 4.64 -13.61
CA SER A 92 -4.49 5.14 -14.99
C SER A 92 -3.30 6.00 -15.36
N ASP A 93 -2.90 6.88 -14.46
CA ASP A 93 -1.74 7.73 -14.67
C ASP A 93 -0.46 6.90 -14.70
N TYR A 94 -0.39 5.85 -13.90
CA TYR A 94 0.73 4.94 -13.92
C TYR A 94 0.97 4.34 -15.31
N ARG A 95 -0.10 3.93 -15.99
CA ARG A 95 0.03 3.35 -17.33
C ARG A 95 0.63 4.33 -18.32
N ARG A 96 0.25 5.60 -18.24
CA ARG A 96 0.80 6.63 -19.13
C ARG A 96 2.24 6.93 -18.80
N ILE A 97 2.59 6.95 -17.53
CA ILE A 97 3.95 7.21 -17.09
C ILE A 97 4.87 6.08 -17.51
N ASP A 98 4.40 4.85 -17.36
CA ASP A 98 5.17 3.67 -17.69
C ASP A 98 5.59 3.66 -19.15
N ASP A 99 4.72 4.12 -20.04
CA ASP A 99 5.02 4.19 -21.47
C ASP A 99 6.08 5.23 -21.78
N LYS A 100 6.29 6.19 -20.91
CA LYS A 100 7.16 7.33 -21.18
C LYS A 100 8.54 7.19 -20.58
N SER A 101 8.68 6.49 -19.48
CA SER A 101 9.97 6.45 -18.81
C SER A 101 10.02 5.31 -17.80
N GLY A 102 11.24 4.91 -17.46
CA GLY A 102 11.48 4.00 -16.36
C GLY A 102 11.47 4.63 -14.99
N GLU A 103 11.19 5.92 -14.89
CA GLU A 103 11.26 6.63 -13.61
C GLU A 103 10.29 6.09 -12.59
N PHE A 104 9.03 5.90 -12.99
CA PHE A 104 8.03 5.37 -12.09
C PHE A 104 8.30 3.92 -11.75
N GLN A 105 8.79 3.14 -12.71
CA GLN A 105 9.22 1.75 -12.47
C GLN A 105 10.36 1.70 -11.46
N ASN A 106 11.32 2.60 -11.57
CA ASN A 106 12.46 2.67 -10.65
C ASN A 106 12.03 3.10 -9.25
N PHE A 107 10.93 3.81 -9.13
CA PHE A 107 10.34 4.20 -7.85
C PHE A 107 9.82 2.98 -7.08
N LEU A 108 9.37 1.94 -7.78
CA LEU A 108 8.76 0.77 -7.14
C LEU A 108 9.82 -0.14 -6.54
N GLN A 109 9.56 -0.63 -5.32
CA GLN A 109 10.46 -1.53 -4.61
C GLN A 109 9.90 -2.95 -4.50
N ALA A 110 8.60 -3.10 -4.56
CA ALA A 110 7.93 -4.39 -4.33
C ALA A 110 7.05 -4.84 -5.47
N TYR A 111 6.28 -3.94 -6.06
CA TYR A 111 5.27 -4.31 -7.03
C TYR A 111 5.90 -4.91 -8.29
N GLN A 112 5.54 -6.14 -8.61
CA GLN A 112 6.05 -6.90 -9.76
C GLN A 112 7.58 -7.06 -9.76
N LYS A 113 8.19 -7.03 -8.60
CA LYS A 113 9.64 -7.23 -8.49
C LYS A 113 9.94 -8.69 -8.12
N PRO A 114 10.91 -9.32 -8.79
CA PRO A 114 11.30 -10.69 -8.42
C PRO A 114 12.04 -10.76 -7.10
N THR A 115 12.76 -9.69 -6.75
CA THR A 115 13.48 -9.59 -5.48
C THR A 115 13.22 -8.23 -4.86
N CYS A 116 13.34 -8.15 -3.53
CA CYS A 116 13.24 -6.88 -2.84
C CYS A 116 14.59 -6.12 -2.93
N PRO A 117 14.65 -4.86 -2.51
CA PRO A 117 15.91 -4.10 -2.55
C PRO A 117 17.08 -4.75 -1.80
N LYS A 118 16.79 -5.61 -0.84
CA LYS A 118 17.83 -6.35 -0.11
C LYS A 118 18.19 -7.67 -0.78
N GLY A 119 17.59 -7.99 -1.91
CA GLY A 119 17.90 -9.20 -2.67
C GLY A 119 17.12 -10.44 -2.28
N HIS A 120 16.14 -10.33 -1.39
CA HIS A 120 15.33 -11.47 -1.01
C HIS A 120 14.27 -11.77 -2.07
N LYS A 121 13.99 -13.05 -2.28
CA LYS A 121 12.96 -13.47 -3.22
C LYS A 121 11.59 -12.99 -2.76
N MET A 122 10.88 -12.32 -3.66
CA MET A 122 9.52 -11.85 -3.40
C MET A 122 8.51 -12.97 -3.59
N HIS A 123 7.44 -12.92 -2.80
CA HIS A 123 6.30 -13.82 -2.96
C HIS A 123 5.15 -13.08 -3.63
N ASN A 124 4.37 -13.82 -4.40
CA ASN A 124 3.18 -13.28 -5.07
C ASN A 124 2.00 -14.16 -4.67
N ILE A 125 1.04 -13.59 -3.95
CA ILE A 125 -0.19 -14.28 -3.57
C ILE A 125 -1.39 -13.47 -4.06
N ARG A 126 -2.54 -14.12 -4.18
CA ARG A 126 -3.76 -13.43 -4.56
C ARG A 126 -4.61 -13.16 -3.32
N LEU A 127 -4.97 -11.90 -3.15
CA LEU A 127 -5.86 -11.46 -2.07
C LEU A 127 -6.98 -10.65 -2.69
N GLY A 128 -8.23 -11.09 -2.49
CA GLY A 128 -9.37 -10.41 -3.07
C GLY A 128 -9.30 -10.33 -4.59
N GLY A 129 -8.75 -11.35 -5.25
CA GLY A 129 -8.62 -11.39 -6.70
C GLY A 129 -7.48 -10.57 -7.27
N ARG A 130 -6.64 -9.97 -6.45
CA ARG A 130 -5.53 -9.13 -6.92
C ARG A 130 -4.18 -9.71 -6.51
N SER A 131 -3.20 -9.55 -7.41
CA SER A 131 -1.83 -9.95 -7.12
C SER A 131 -1.25 -9.10 -6.01
N SER A 132 -0.61 -9.77 -5.05
CA SER A 132 -0.05 -9.10 -3.87
C SER A 132 1.39 -9.55 -3.72
N PHE A 133 2.31 -8.60 -3.91
CA PHE A 133 3.75 -8.85 -3.88
C PHE A 133 4.31 -8.44 -2.53
N TYR A 134 5.05 -9.34 -1.89
CA TYR A 134 5.64 -9.02 -0.60
C TYR A 134 6.91 -9.81 -0.36
N CYS A 135 7.76 -9.28 0.53
CA CYS A 135 8.98 -9.97 0.96
C CYS A 135 8.71 -10.68 2.28
N PRO A 136 8.78 -12.02 2.33
CA PRO A 136 8.48 -12.75 3.56
C PRO A 136 9.50 -12.52 4.66
N LEU A 137 10.69 -12.01 4.32
CA LEU A 137 11.74 -11.74 5.30
C LEU A 137 11.70 -10.32 5.84
N CYS A 138 11.44 -9.33 4.98
CA CYS A 138 11.40 -7.93 5.39
C CYS A 138 10.06 -7.54 6.02
N GLN A 139 8.98 -8.18 5.59
CA GLN A 139 7.63 -7.86 6.07
C GLN A 139 7.19 -8.91 7.08
N LYS A 140 6.67 -8.45 8.19
CA LYS A 140 6.20 -9.31 9.27
C LYS A 140 4.69 -9.26 9.37
#